data_ce7dd9ba7cafc87cb7df8ad6d451c68a
#
_entry.id   ce7dd9ba7cafc87cb7df8ad6d451c68a
#
_cell.length_a   1.000
_cell.length_b   1.000
_cell.length_c   1.000
_cell.angle_alpha   90.00
_cell.angle_beta   90.00
_cell.angle_gamma   90.00
#
_symmetry.space_group_name_H-M   'P 1'
#
loop_
_entity.id
_entity.type
_entity.pdbx_description
1 polymer ?
#
loop_
_entity_poly.entity_id
_entity_poly.type
_entity_poly.pdbx_seq_one_letter_code
_entity_poly.pdbx_strand_id
1 'polypeptide(L)'
;MPYLEVKSSGLFASVQDNGRKGMKSIGVSCGGALDDQSFSMSNYILENSKNDASIEIIGGGFEAIFSEPTFFCITGALGKNYLDKKLILNNTPYYASYGSKINIGILEAGWICYLGIMGGVQSKKYFGSRSVYINSEIFGEKIDKYTKINYIEKKYSPKPKIYKIKNKYSNISTSNEVTSIRVLESTEYNKFTDKSKKLFFSSIFTISDQYNRQGMRLNGPEIHTKKDKHDIISNYVNKGSIQVPGDKMPIVLLSDSQTTGGYPKIANVISVDFTKL
;
A
#
# COMPACT_ATOMS: atom_id res chain seq x y z
N MET A 1 -21.27 17.65 5.60
CA MET A 1 -20.21 16.76 6.12
C MET A 1 -18.88 17.39 5.75
N PRO A 2 -17.90 17.48 6.67
CA PRO A 2 -16.56 17.95 6.35
C PRO A 2 -15.91 17.15 5.23
N TYR A 3 -15.09 17.80 4.44
CA TYR A 3 -14.40 17.15 3.33
C TYR A 3 -13.00 17.74 3.09
N LEU A 4 -12.16 16.94 2.46
CA LEU A 4 -10.89 17.32 1.90
C LEU A 4 -11.09 17.52 0.38
N GLU A 5 -10.87 18.73 -0.13
CA GLU A 5 -10.96 19.02 -1.57
C GLU A 5 -9.60 18.83 -2.22
N VAL A 6 -9.49 17.84 -3.09
CA VAL A 6 -8.25 17.50 -3.78
C VAL A 6 -7.91 18.54 -4.85
N LYS A 7 -6.72 19.09 -4.80
CA LYS A 7 -6.17 20.04 -5.81
C LYS A 7 -5.20 19.35 -6.76
N SER A 8 -4.52 18.30 -6.28
CA SER A 8 -3.70 17.38 -7.07
C SER A 8 -3.74 16.00 -6.42
N SER A 9 -3.98 14.95 -7.21
CA SER A 9 -3.90 13.56 -6.74
C SER A 9 -2.46 13.02 -6.72
N GLY A 10 -1.51 13.79 -7.21
CA GLY A 10 -0.15 13.31 -7.41
C GLY A 10 -0.07 12.23 -8.50
N LEU A 11 0.89 11.32 -8.35
CA LEU A 11 1.02 10.18 -9.27
C LEU A 11 -0.19 9.24 -9.13
N PHE A 12 -0.56 8.90 -7.89
CA PHE A 12 -1.73 8.09 -7.60
C PHE A 12 -2.15 8.25 -6.13
N ALA A 13 -3.46 8.39 -5.90
CA ALA A 13 -4.05 8.39 -4.56
C ALA A 13 -5.33 7.58 -4.53
N SER A 14 -5.59 6.90 -3.42
CA SER A 14 -6.80 6.10 -3.20
C SER A 14 -7.19 6.00 -1.73
N VAL A 15 -8.48 5.80 -1.46
CA VAL A 15 -8.95 5.49 -0.11
C VAL A 15 -8.67 4.03 0.19
N GLN A 16 -7.98 3.75 1.29
CA GLN A 16 -7.64 2.39 1.72
C GLN A 16 -7.94 2.19 3.22
N ASP A 17 -8.37 0.97 3.55
CA ASP A 17 -8.53 0.46 4.92
C ASP A 17 -7.86 -0.93 5.05
N ASN A 18 -8.32 -1.80 5.94
CA ASN A 18 -7.78 -3.17 6.09
C ASN A 18 -8.28 -4.16 5.03
N GLY A 19 -9.01 -3.70 4.01
CA GLY A 19 -9.50 -4.50 2.90
C GLY A 19 -10.71 -5.39 3.23
N ARG A 20 -11.17 -6.15 2.21
CA ARG A 20 -12.36 -7.02 2.19
C ARG A 20 -11.99 -8.43 2.58
N LYS A 21 -11.99 -8.73 3.87
CA LYS A 21 -11.63 -10.07 4.35
C LYS A 21 -12.77 -11.07 4.08
N GLY A 22 -12.40 -12.30 3.70
CA GLY A 22 -13.34 -13.41 3.50
C GLY A 22 -14.08 -13.44 2.15
N MET A 23 -13.87 -12.47 1.26
CA MET A 23 -14.62 -12.35 0.00
C MET A 23 -13.93 -13.04 -1.20
N LYS A 24 -12.75 -13.63 -1.02
CA LYS A 24 -12.03 -14.31 -2.11
C LYS A 24 -12.77 -15.49 -2.70
N SER A 25 -13.56 -16.21 -1.90
CA SER A 25 -14.36 -17.35 -2.36
C SER A 25 -15.41 -16.99 -3.42
N ILE A 26 -15.83 -15.73 -3.46
CA ILE A 26 -16.75 -15.19 -4.47
C ILE A 26 -16.05 -14.35 -5.53
N GLY A 27 -14.72 -14.48 -5.65
CA GLY A 27 -13.94 -13.80 -6.68
C GLY A 27 -13.60 -12.33 -6.39
N VAL A 28 -13.87 -11.83 -5.18
CA VAL A 28 -13.62 -10.44 -4.81
C VAL A 28 -12.22 -10.28 -4.19
N SER A 29 -11.39 -9.44 -4.80
CA SER A 29 -10.05 -9.09 -4.29
C SER A 29 -10.15 -8.43 -2.91
N CYS A 30 -9.18 -8.74 -2.04
CA CYS A 30 -9.13 -8.17 -0.70
C CYS A 30 -8.97 -6.65 -0.71
N GLY A 31 -8.13 -6.11 -1.59
CA GLY A 31 -7.74 -4.71 -1.49
C GLY A 31 -6.99 -4.42 -0.18
N GLY A 32 -7.11 -3.18 0.28
CA GLY A 32 -6.50 -2.73 1.53
C GLY A 32 -5.16 -2.05 1.31
N ALA A 33 -4.62 -1.51 2.39
CA ALA A 33 -3.34 -0.82 2.39
C ALA A 33 -2.21 -1.70 1.84
N LEU A 34 -1.30 -1.12 1.05
CA LEU A 34 -0.09 -1.80 0.60
C LEU A 34 0.92 -1.92 1.74
N ASP A 35 1.16 -0.84 2.48
CA ASP A 35 1.99 -0.80 3.70
C ASP A 35 1.10 -0.79 4.95
N ASP A 36 0.76 -1.99 5.43
CA ASP A 36 -0.12 -2.19 6.59
C ASP A 36 0.43 -1.53 7.86
N GLN A 37 1.76 -1.42 8.00
CA GLN A 37 2.39 -0.82 9.18
C GLN A 37 2.19 0.69 9.19
N SER A 38 2.49 1.37 8.08
CA SER A 38 2.34 2.82 7.98
C SER A 38 0.86 3.22 8.06
N PHE A 39 -0.03 2.45 7.44
CA PHE A 39 -1.48 2.62 7.58
C PHE A 39 -1.93 2.49 9.04
N SER A 40 -1.54 1.42 9.73
CA SER A 40 -1.90 1.20 11.13
C SER A 40 -1.33 2.28 12.05
N MET A 41 -0.13 2.79 11.73
CA MET A 41 0.50 3.87 12.46
C MET A 41 -0.29 5.17 12.37
N SER A 42 -0.83 5.51 11.19
CA SER A 42 -1.66 6.71 11.02
C SER A 42 -2.90 6.66 11.93
N ASN A 43 -3.58 5.52 11.99
CA ASN A 43 -4.73 5.32 12.86
C ASN A 43 -4.35 5.35 14.35
N TYR A 44 -3.20 4.77 14.70
CA TYR A 44 -2.71 4.78 16.07
C TYR A 44 -2.39 6.19 16.58
N ILE A 45 -1.71 7.01 15.77
CA ILE A 45 -1.35 8.40 16.11
C ILE A 45 -2.59 9.26 16.34
N LEU A 46 -3.65 9.05 15.54
CA LEU A 46 -4.88 9.82 15.59
C LEU A 46 -5.94 9.22 16.54
N GLU A 47 -5.62 8.16 17.27
CA GLU A 47 -6.57 7.44 18.13
C GLU A 47 -7.84 7.01 17.37
N ASN A 48 -7.67 6.68 16.10
CA ASN A 48 -8.71 6.14 15.23
C ASN A 48 -8.93 4.65 15.52
N SER A 49 -10.06 4.12 15.04
CA SER A 49 -10.27 2.68 15.01
C SER A 49 -9.29 2.03 14.03
N LYS A 50 -8.85 0.79 14.31
CA LYS A 50 -7.86 0.08 13.49
C LYS A 50 -8.24 -0.06 12.00
N ASN A 51 -9.53 0.06 11.69
CA ASN A 51 -10.06 -0.07 10.33
C ASN A 51 -10.59 1.25 9.75
N ASP A 52 -10.32 2.39 10.41
CA ASP A 52 -10.67 3.68 9.82
C ASP A 52 -9.82 3.94 8.58
N ALA A 53 -10.48 4.31 7.48
CA ALA A 53 -9.81 4.47 6.21
C ALA A 53 -8.93 5.73 6.18
N SER A 54 -7.82 5.64 5.46
CA SER A 54 -6.87 6.71 5.18
C SER A 54 -6.69 6.90 3.68
N ILE A 55 -6.09 7.99 3.26
CA ILE A 55 -5.68 8.18 1.87
C ILE A 55 -4.27 7.60 1.70
N GLU A 56 -4.16 6.56 0.88
CA GLU A 56 -2.88 6.01 0.43
C GLU A 56 -2.40 6.82 -0.78
N ILE A 57 -1.17 7.30 -0.73
CA ILE A 57 -0.55 8.15 -1.74
C ILE A 57 0.74 7.49 -2.22
N ILE A 58 0.84 7.26 -3.53
CA ILE A 58 1.98 6.64 -4.19
C ILE A 58 2.80 7.72 -4.91
N GLY A 59 4.12 7.74 -4.73
CA GLY A 59 5.04 8.68 -5.37
C GLY A 59 4.97 10.13 -4.87
N GLY A 60 3.90 10.51 -4.16
CA GLY A 60 3.71 11.87 -3.65
C GLY A 60 3.07 12.84 -4.66
N GLY A 61 3.26 14.14 -4.47
CA GLY A 61 2.66 15.20 -5.31
C GLY A 61 1.18 15.48 -5.01
N PHE A 62 0.69 15.07 -3.84
CA PHE A 62 -0.71 15.23 -3.44
C PHE A 62 -0.95 16.57 -2.76
N GLU A 63 -2.00 17.28 -3.20
CA GLU A 63 -2.42 18.56 -2.62
C GLU A 63 -3.91 18.59 -2.35
N ALA A 64 -4.32 19.11 -1.20
CA ALA A 64 -5.73 19.26 -0.85
C ALA A 64 -5.98 20.39 0.15
N ILE A 65 -7.27 20.76 0.29
CA ILE A 65 -7.73 21.82 1.20
C ILE A 65 -8.75 21.21 2.16
N PHE A 66 -8.57 21.46 3.46
CA PHE A 66 -9.54 21.06 4.49
C PHE A 66 -10.73 22.03 4.52
N SER A 67 -11.95 21.51 4.39
CA SER A 67 -13.18 22.32 4.47
C SER A 67 -13.59 22.64 5.90
N GLU A 68 -13.11 21.90 6.88
CA GLU A 68 -13.40 22.09 8.31
C GLU A 68 -12.20 21.69 9.16
N PRO A 69 -12.07 22.21 10.38
CA PRO A 69 -10.96 21.88 11.26
C PRO A 69 -10.90 20.40 11.61
N THR A 70 -9.69 19.84 11.61
CA THR A 70 -9.49 18.44 12.02
C THR A 70 -8.02 18.18 12.39
N PHE A 71 -7.76 17.07 13.07
CA PHE A 71 -6.41 16.54 13.21
C PHE A 71 -6.10 15.56 12.08
N PHE A 72 -4.86 15.57 11.64
CA PHE A 72 -4.34 14.64 10.64
C PHE A 72 -2.88 14.30 10.92
N CYS A 73 -2.37 13.25 10.30
CA CYS A 73 -0.95 12.93 10.28
C CYS A 73 -0.55 12.32 8.93
N ILE A 74 0.74 12.38 8.63
CA ILE A 74 1.34 11.67 7.48
C ILE A 74 2.25 10.58 8.05
N THR A 75 2.12 9.37 7.50
CA THR A 75 2.96 8.21 7.88
C THR A 75 3.50 7.52 6.63
N GLY A 76 4.54 6.69 6.78
CA GLY A 76 5.14 5.97 5.65
C GLY A 76 6.32 6.70 5.03
N ALA A 77 6.44 6.61 3.71
CA ALA A 77 7.53 7.17 2.94
C ALA A 77 7.76 8.65 3.21
N LEU A 78 9.02 9.08 3.09
CA LEU A 78 9.45 10.44 3.41
C LEU A 78 9.46 11.33 2.17
N GLY A 79 9.00 12.55 2.35
CA GLY A 79 9.07 13.64 1.40
C GLY A 79 9.00 14.97 2.15
N LYS A 80 9.15 16.07 1.45
CA LYS A 80 8.95 17.42 2.00
C LYS A 80 7.46 17.74 2.03
N ASN A 81 6.85 17.65 3.21
CA ASN A 81 5.42 17.89 3.38
C ASN A 81 5.18 19.25 4.03
N TYR A 82 4.10 19.94 3.63
CA TYR A 82 3.80 21.28 4.10
C TYR A 82 2.33 21.41 4.50
N LEU A 83 2.08 22.11 5.61
CA LEU A 83 0.76 22.63 5.99
C LEU A 83 0.84 24.15 5.94
N ASP A 84 0.03 24.80 5.10
CA ASP A 84 0.01 26.27 4.92
C ASP A 84 1.42 26.85 4.71
N LYS A 85 2.21 26.20 3.84
CA LYS A 85 3.62 26.52 3.52
C LYS A 85 4.63 26.26 4.65
N LYS A 86 4.21 25.77 5.82
CA LYS A 86 5.10 25.39 6.93
C LYS A 86 5.48 23.93 6.78
N LEU A 87 6.77 23.62 6.86
CA LEU A 87 7.26 22.24 6.82
C LEU A 87 6.70 21.43 8.00
N ILE A 88 6.19 20.25 7.73
CA ILE A 88 5.68 19.31 8.72
C ILE A 88 6.39 17.96 8.62
N LEU A 89 6.42 17.24 9.74
CA LEU A 89 7.13 15.98 9.86
C LEU A 89 6.17 14.78 9.80
N ASN A 90 6.64 13.65 9.26
CA ASN A 90 5.91 12.40 9.35
C ASN A 90 5.78 11.92 10.81
N ASN A 91 4.79 11.07 11.04
CA ASN A 91 4.49 10.44 12.34
C ASN A 91 4.18 11.46 13.46
N THR A 92 3.72 12.64 13.09
CA THR A 92 3.36 13.72 14.01
C THR A 92 1.94 14.17 13.70
N PRO A 93 1.05 14.28 14.71
CA PRO A 93 -0.28 14.81 14.51
C PRO A 93 -0.24 16.34 14.36
N TYR A 94 -0.98 16.87 13.39
CA TYR A 94 -1.14 18.30 13.15
C TYR A 94 -2.61 18.67 13.14
N TYR A 95 -2.88 19.91 13.52
CA TYR A 95 -4.21 20.50 13.44
C TYR A 95 -4.32 21.35 12.17
N ALA A 96 -5.26 21.02 11.33
CA ALA A 96 -5.66 21.83 10.17
C ALA A 96 -6.87 22.68 10.56
N SER A 97 -6.82 23.97 10.25
CA SER A 97 -7.95 24.90 10.38
C SER A 97 -8.81 24.89 9.11
N TYR A 98 -9.95 25.58 9.16
CA TYR A 98 -10.76 25.82 7.97
C TYR A 98 -9.90 26.43 6.85
N GLY A 99 -9.94 25.85 5.65
CA GLY A 99 -9.21 26.32 4.48
C GLY A 99 -7.69 26.01 4.47
N SER A 100 -7.16 25.34 5.51
CA SER A 100 -5.76 24.92 5.52
C SER A 100 -5.41 24.03 4.34
N LYS A 101 -4.22 24.26 3.76
CA LYS A 101 -3.72 23.54 2.59
C LYS A 101 -2.64 22.55 3.01
N ILE A 102 -2.87 21.27 2.71
CA ILE A 102 -1.85 20.22 2.79
C ILE A 102 -1.18 20.03 1.43
N ASN A 103 0.14 19.96 1.43
CA ASN A 103 0.94 19.58 0.28
C ASN A 103 1.88 18.44 0.71
N ILE A 104 1.73 17.28 0.10
CA ILE A 104 2.62 16.14 0.25
C ILE A 104 3.53 16.12 -0.97
N GLY A 105 4.79 16.48 -0.79
CA GLY A 105 5.77 16.57 -1.87
C GLY A 105 6.07 15.24 -2.52
N ILE A 106 6.96 15.24 -3.50
CA ILE A 106 7.48 14.00 -4.08
C ILE A 106 8.18 13.18 -2.99
N LEU A 107 7.93 11.88 -2.97
CA LEU A 107 8.53 10.99 -1.99
C LEU A 107 10.00 10.72 -2.36
N GLU A 108 10.90 11.01 -1.42
CA GLU A 108 12.36 10.90 -1.62
C GLU A 108 12.92 9.59 -1.04
N ALA A 109 12.25 9.02 -0.03
CA ALA A 109 12.62 7.74 0.58
C ALA A 109 11.38 6.88 0.86
N GLY A 110 11.31 5.71 0.21
CA GLY A 110 10.11 4.89 0.12
C GLY A 110 9.18 5.36 -0.99
N TRP A 111 8.07 4.63 -1.20
CA TRP A 111 7.18 4.85 -2.36
C TRP A 111 5.74 5.15 -1.97
N ILE A 112 5.34 4.83 -0.73
CA ILE A 112 3.95 4.91 -0.27
C ILE A 112 3.89 5.66 1.04
N CYS A 113 3.02 6.67 1.13
CA CYS A 113 2.65 7.30 2.39
C CYS A 113 1.12 7.32 2.58
N TYR A 114 0.70 7.59 3.81
CA TYR A 114 -0.71 7.68 4.19
C TYR A 114 -1.00 9.03 4.80
N LEU A 115 -2.05 9.68 4.32
CA LEU A 115 -2.66 10.82 4.98
C LEU A 115 -3.83 10.29 5.82
N GLY A 116 -3.59 10.12 7.13
CA GLY A 116 -4.62 9.82 8.10
C GLY A 116 -5.36 11.07 8.53
N ILE A 117 -6.69 10.98 8.69
CA ILE A 117 -7.54 12.04 9.21
C ILE A 117 -8.25 11.52 10.45
N MET A 118 -8.40 12.33 11.48
CA MET A 118 -9.09 11.94 12.70
C MET A 118 -10.56 11.55 12.39
N GLY A 119 -10.96 10.39 12.88
CA GLY A 119 -12.28 9.79 12.59
C GLY A 119 -12.33 9.03 11.28
N GLY A 120 -11.25 9.02 10.53
CA GLY A 120 -11.10 8.31 9.26
C GLY A 120 -11.84 8.95 8.09
N VAL A 121 -11.41 8.60 6.90
CA VAL A 121 -12.05 8.96 5.64
C VAL A 121 -13.38 8.24 5.51
N GLN A 122 -14.40 8.96 5.02
CA GLN A 122 -15.74 8.44 4.81
C GLN A 122 -16.02 8.29 3.32
N SER A 123 -16.21 7.06 2.87
CA SER A 123 -16.67 6.71 1.53
C SER A 123 -17.63 5.53 1.61
N LYS A 124 -18.28 5.18 0.52
CA LYS A 124 -19.17 4.02 0.47
C LYS A 124 -18.38 2.75 0.80
N LYS A 125 -18.98 1.89 1.62
CA LYS A 125 -18.42 0.56 1.92
C LYS A 125 -18.96 -0.47 0.93
N TYR A 126 -18.04 -1.31 0.44
CA TYR A 126 -18.36 -2.47 -0.37
C TYR A 126 -17.81 -3.73 0.32
N PHE A 127 -18.69 -4.67 0.65
CA PHE A 127 -18.33 -5.85 1.44
C PHE A 127 -17.58 -5.53 2.73
N GLY A 128 -18.07 -4.49 3.45
CA GLY A 128 -17.51 -4.06 4.74
C GLY A 128 -16.24 -3.20 4.68
N SER A 129 -15.68 -2.94 3.49
CA SER A 129 -14.46 -2.16 3.28
C SER A 129 -14.71 -0.90 2.45
N ARG A 130 -13.93 0.15 2.74
CA ARG A 130 -13.85 1.40 1.95
C ARG A 130 -12.70 1.37 0.93
N SER A 131 -11.87 0.32 0.94
CA SER A 131 -10.74 0.21 0.02
C SER A 131 -11.17 0.27 -1.43
N VAL A 132 -10.56 1.16 -2.18
CA VAL A 132 -10.74 1.25 -3.63
C VAL A 132 -9.98 0.11 -4.30
N TYR A 133 -10.59 -0.52 -5.29
CA TYR A 133 -9.95 -1.49 -6.18
C TYR A 133 -9.80 -0.85 -7.56
N ILE A 134 -8.56 -0.60 -7.96
CA ILE A 134 -8.23 0.25 -9.12
C ILE A 134 -8.80 -0.28 -10.43
N ASN A 135 -8.87 -1.58 -10.59
CA ASN A 135 -9.28 -2.21 -11.85
C ASN A 135 -10.80 -2.41 -11.96
N SER A 136 -11.57 -1.82 -11.07
CA SER A 136 -13.02 -1.93 -11.09
C SER A 136 -13.64 -0.68 -10.49
N GLU A 137 -14.40 0.03 -11.26
CA GLU A 137 -15.22 1.17 -10.81
C GLU A 137 -16.29 0.77 -9.77
N ILE A 138 -16.51 -0.54 -9.61
CA ILE A 138 -17.52 -1.07 -8.67
C ILE A 138 -17.10 -0.82 -7.21
N PHE A 139 -15.81 -0.85 -6.87
CA PHE A 139 -15.32 -0.78 -5.51
C PHE A 139 -14.66 0.56 -5.16
N GLY A 140 -15.38 1.63 -5.35
CA GLY A 140 -14.97 2.97 -4.99
C GLY A 140 -14.48 3.79 -6.17
N GLU A 141 -14.36 5.07 -5.94
CA GLU A 141 -13.98 6.05 -6.95
C GLU A 141 -12.49 6.38 -6.85
N LYS A 142 -11.88 6.60 -7.99
CA LYS A 142 -10.52 7.13 -8.08
C LYS A 142 -10.48 8.54 -7.50
N ILE A 143 -9.40 8.88 -6.82
CA ILE A 143 -9.15 10.23 -6.36
C ILE A 143 -8.50 11.03 -7.50
N ASP A 144 -9.24 11.96 -8.04
CA ASP A 144 -8.78 12.90 -9.06
C ASP A 144 -8.86 14.34 -8.55
N LYS A 145 -8.37 15.30 -9.33
CA LYS A 145 -8.49 16.72 -9.03
C LYS A 145 -9.96 17.11 -8.85
N TYR A 146 -10.24 17.89 -7.81
CA TYR A 146 -11.57 18.34 -7.37
C TYR A 146 -12.43 17.27 -6.68
N THR A 147 -11.94 16.05 -6.50
CA THR A 147 -12.63 15.06 -5.66
C THR A 147 -12.80 15.60 -4.24
N LYS A 148 -13.99 15.45 -3.68
CA LYS A 148 -14.29 15.78 -2.28
C LYS A 148 -14.30 14.51 -1.46
N ILE A 149 -13.31 14.35 -0.60
CA ILE A 149 -13.14 13.18 0.26
C ILE A 149 -13.71 13.52 1.63
N ASN A 150 -14.85 12.94 1.97
CA ASN A 150 -15.50 13.20 3.24
C ASN A 150 -14.75 12.60 4.43
N TYR A 151 -14.82 13.28 5.59
CA TYR A 151 -14.34 12.76 6.87
C TYR A 151 -15.31 13.08 8.01
N ILE A 152 -15.11 12.45 9.17
CA ILE A 152 -15.96 12.70 10.34
C ILE A 152 -15.40 13.88 11.12
N GLU A 153 -16.26 14.87 11.40
CA GLU A 153 -15.98 15.90 12.40
C GLU A 153 -16.01 15.26 13.78
N LYS A 154 -14.87 15.19 14.45
CA LYS A 154 -14.82 14.82 15.88
C LYS A 154 -14.72 16.08 16.72
N LYS A 155 -15.73 16.33 17.52
CA LYS A 155 -15.76 17.44 18.51
C LYS A 155 -14.76 17.29 19.66
N TYR A 156 -14.07 16.16 19.72
CA TYR A 156 -13.12 15.83 20.76
C TYR A 156 -11.70 16.03 20.24
N SER A 157 -10.93 16.88 20.95
CA SER A 157 -9.51 17.02 20.70
C SER A 157 -8.76 15.94 21.51
N PRO A 158 -8.24 14.87 20.90
CA PRO A 158 -7.32 14.00 21.61
C PRO A 158 -6.11 14.86 22.00
N LYS A 159 -5.54 14.61 23.14
CA LYS A 159 -4.20 15.13 23.44
C LYS A 159 -3.24 14.35 22.52
N PRO A 160 -2.74 14.94 21.43
CA PRO A 160 -1.89 14.21 20.52
C PRO A 160 -0.64 13.79 21.28
N LYS A 161 -0.48 12.50 21.48
CA LYS A 161 0.76 11.96 22.00
C LYS A 161 1.80 12.11 20.91
N ILE A 162 2.79 12.95 21.14
CA ILE A 162 3.94 13.08 20.25
C ILE A 162 4.75 11.79 20.38
N TYR A 163 4.64 10.92 19.39
CA TYR A 163 5.44 9.71 19.36
C TYR A 163 6.73 9.98 18.61
N LYS A 164 7.86 9.92 19.31
CA LYS A 164 9.18 9.79 18.67
C LYS A 164 9.30 8.37 18.10
N ILE A 165 8.55 8.08 17.06
CA ILE A 165 8.64 6.80 16.38
C ILE A 165 9.84 6.87 15.44
N LYS A 166 10.80 5.95 15.60
CA LYS A 166 11.84 5.77 14.58
C LYS A 166 11.16 5.48 13.25
N ASN A 167 11.28 6.39 12.31
CA ASN A 167 10.74 6.17 10.99
C ASN A 167 11.56 5.04 10.33
N LYS A 168 10.91 3.98 9.88
CA LYS A 168 11.59 2.87 9.17
C LYS A 168 12.34 3.34 7.92
N TYR A 169 11.94 4.48 7.35
CA TYR A 169 12.56 5.10 6.18
C TYR A 169 13.72 6.04 6.52
N SER A 170 13.97 6.36 7.81
CA SER A 170 15.05 7.27 8.21
C SER A 170 16.46 6.78 7.87
N ASN A 171 16.61 5.47 7.65
CA ASN A 171 17.87 4.82 7.31
C ASN A 171 17.88 4.27 5.87
N ILE A 172 16.85 4.56 5.06
CA ILE A 172 16.89 4.20 3.65
C ILE A 172 17.86 5.20 2.98
N SER A 173 19.07 4.73 2.72
CA SER A 173 19.97 5.43 1.82
C SER A 173 19.33 5.43 0.42
N THR A 174 19.46 6.54 -0.29
CA THR A 174 18.91 6.74 -1.64
C THR A 174 19.62 5.90 -2.71
N SER A 175 20.48 4.95 -2.33
CA SER A 175 21.31 4.20 -3.24
C SER A 175 21.24 2.70 -2.96
N ASN A 176 20.86 1.94 -3.98
CA ASN A 176 21.24 0.53 -4.27
C ASN A 176 21.34 -0.48 -3.11
N GLU A 177 20.68 -0.27 -1.97
CA GLU A 177 20.68 -1.24 -0.89
C GLU A 177 19.81 -2.44 -1.22
N VAL A 178 20.41 -3.63 -1.11
CA VAL A 178 19.70 -4.89 -1.27
C VAL A 178 18.86 -5.16 -0.03
N THR A 179 17.56 -5.23 -0.19
CA THR A 179 16.64 -5.58 0.89
C THR A 179 16.40 -7.10 0.92
N SER A 180 16.67 -7.73 2.06
CA SER A 180 16.37 -9.15 2.25
C SER A 180 14.92 -9.36 2.64
N ILE A 181 14.19 -10.14 1.83
CA ILE A 181 12.80 -10.53 2.05
C ILE A 181 12.72 -12.00 2.43
N ARG A 182 12.16 -12.30 3.59
CA ARG A 182 11.97 -13.69 4.04
C ARG A 182 10.72 -14.28 3.40
N VAL A 183 10.85 -15.50 2.95
CA VAL A 183 9.78 -16.24 2.28
C VAL A 183 9.68 -17.67 2.81
N LEU A 184 8.50 -18.26 2.65
CA LEU A 184 8.24 -19.70 2.85
C LEU A 184 8.02 -20.35 1.49
N GLU A 185 8.48 -21.57 1.33
CA GLU A 185 8.18 -22.40 0.16
C GLU A 185 6.67 -22.51 -0.05
N SER A 186 6.24 -22.46 -1.31
CA SER A 186 4.83 -22.65 -1.61
C SER A 186 4.47 -24.11 -1.87
N THR A 187 3.19 -24.40 -2.01
CA THR A 187 2.67 -25.73 -2.34
C THR A 187 3.15 -26.23 -3.71
N GLU A 188 3.47 -25.33 -4.64
CA GLU A 188 3.98 -25.65 -5.97
C GLU A 188 5.52 -25.63 -6.07
N TYR A 189 6.24 -25.40 -4.97
CA TYR A 189 7.72 -25.31 -4.93
C TYR A 189 8.42 -26.48 -5.61
N ASN A 190 7.89 -27.71 -5.41
CA ASN A 190 8.46 -28.92 -6.00
C ASN A 190 8.33 -29.02 -7.52
N LYS A 191 7.55 -28.14 -8.17
CA LYS A 191 7.45 -28.06 -9.64
C LYS A 191 8.67 -27.40 -10.27
N PHE A 192 9.44 -26.63 -9.52
CA PHE A 192 10.63 -25.92 -10.01
C PHE A 192 11.86 -26.82 -10.03
N THR A 193 12.81 -26.54 -10.95
CA THR A 193 14.08 -27.23 -11.02
C THR A 193 14.95 -26.87 -9.82
N ASP A 194 15.85 -27.77 -9.41
CA ASP A 194 16.74 -27.51 -8.27
C ASP A 194 17.70 -26.36 -8.54
N LYS A 195 18.10 -26.16 -9.80
CA LYS A 195 18.86 -24.99 -10.25
C LYS A 195 18.08 -23.70 -10.00
N SER A 196 16.81 -23.64 -10.44
CA SER A 196 15.96 -22.45 -10.27
C SER A 196 15.65 -22.15 -8.81
N LYS A 197 15.45 -23.18 -7.99
CA LYS A 197 15.30 -23.02 -6.53
C LYS A 197 16.53 -22.35 -5.91
N LYS A 198 17.73 -22.84 -6.24
CA LYS A 198 18.99 -22.23 -5.76
C LYS A 198 19.14 -20.79 -6.24
N LEU A 199 18.91 -20.53 -7.54
CA LEU A 199 18.99 -19.19 -8.12
C LEU A 199 18.01 -18.22 -7.44
N PHE A 200 16.76 -18.65 -7.18
CA PHE A 200 15.74 -17.81 -6.55
C PHE A 200 16.19 -17.30 -5.17
N PHE A 201 16.82 -18.14 -4.34
CA PHE A 201 17.25 -17.77 -3.00
C PHE A 201 18.62 -17.10 -2.95
N SER A 202 19.48 -17.26 -3.97
CA SER A 202 20.86 -16.72 -3.95
C SER A 202 21.06 -15.50 -4.83
N SER A 203 20.11 -15.14 -5.68
CA SER A 203 20.25 -14.04 -6.62
C SER A 203 19.59 -12.77 -6.11
N ILE A 204 20.06 -11.64 -6.63
CA ILE A 204 19.42 -10.34 -6.46
C ILE A 204 18.41 -10.17 -7.61
N PHE A 205 17.20 -9.76 -7.25
CA PHE A 205 16.16 -9.36 -8.18
C PHE A 205 15.93 -7.86 -8.07
N THR A 206 15.65 -7.20 -9.19
CA THR A 206 15.29 -5.79 -9.23
C THR A 206 13.80 -5.63 -9.55
N ILE A 207 13.17 -4.61 -9.01
CA ILE A 207 11.78 -4.30 -9.33
C ILE A 207 11.75 -3.74 -10.75
N SER A 208 10.85 -4.28 -11.59
CA SER A 208 10.64 -3.77 -12.95
C SER A 208 9.71 -2.55 -12.95
N ASP A 209 9.64 -1.85 -14.09
CA ASP A 209 8.69 -0.75 -14.28
C ASP A 209 7.22 -1.21 -14.27
N GLN A 210 6.98 -2.51 -14.36
CA GLN A 210 5.65 -3.12 -14.25
C GLN A 210 5.28 -3.38 -12.79
N TYR A 211 5.06 -2.31 -12.08
CA TYR A 211 4.68 -2.31 -10.67
C TYR A 211 3.35 -1.57 -10.47
N ASN A 212 2.42 -2.22 -9.78
CA ASN A 212 1.15 -1.63 -9.37
C ASN A 212 0.59 -2.32 -8.11
N ARG A 213 -0.61 -1.93 -7.68
CA ARG A 213 -1.23 -2.53 -6.49
C ARG A 213 -1.59 -4.01 -6.61
N GLN A 214 -1.61 -4.59 -7.83
CA GLN A 214 -1.87 -6.02 -8.04
C GLN A 214 -0.63 -6.87 -7.83
N GLY A 215 0.54 -6.38 -8.28
CA GLY A 215 1.77 -7.13 -8.19
C GLY A 215 2.99 -6.34 -8.60
N MET A 216 4.11 -6.86 -8.17
CA MET A 216 5.44 -6.34 -8.41
C MET A 216 6.20 -7.37 -9.23
N ARG A 217 6.44 -7.06 -10.52
CA ARG A 217 7.26 -7.91 -11.38
C ARG A 217 8.73 -7.70 -11.06
N LEU A 218 9.48 -8.79 -11.02
CA LEU A 218 10.90 -8.78 -10.71
C LEU A 218 11.72 -9.14 -11.94
N ASN A 219 12.81 -8.42 -12.16
CA ASN A 219 13.86 -8.73 -13.15
C ASN A 219 15.01 -9.46 -12.45
N GLY A 220 15.50 -10.52 -13.07
CA GLY A 220 16.59 -11.32 -12.51
C GLY A 220 16.83 -12.59 -13.33
N PRO A 221 17.44 -13.63 -12.76
CA PRO A 221 17.63 -14.90 -13.47
C PRO A 221 16.27 -15.59 -13.73
N GLU A 222 16.19 -16.26 -14.86
CA GLU A 222 15.00 -17.05 -15.24
C GLU A 222 14.77 -18.22 -14.25
N ILE A 223 13.52 -18.40 -13.84
CA ILE A 223 13.09 -19.44 -12.91
C ILE A 223 12.28 -20.48 -13.67
N HIS A 224 12.89 -21.64 -13.93
CA HIS A 224 12.31 -22.71 -14.74
C HIS A 224 11.59 -23.75 -13.90
N THR A 225 10.49 -24.29 -14.41
CA THR A 225 9.84 -25.48 -13.90
C THR A 225 10.47 -26.74 -14.50
N LYS A 226 10.31 -27.91 -13.84
CA LYS A 226 10.88 -29.20 -14.27
C LYS A 226 10.42 -29.66 -15.66
N LYS A 227 9.24 -29.20 -16.09
CA LYS A 227 8.66 -29.56 -17.41
C LYS A 227 8.61 -28.37 -18.36
N ASP A 228 9.28 -27.26 -18.00
CA ASP A 228 9.20 -25.94 -18.65
C ASP A 228 7.72 -25.50 -18.91
N LYS A 229 6.82 -25.96 -18.06
CA LYS A 229 5.38 -25.65 -18.11
C LYS A 229 5.01 -24.75 -16.93
N HIS A 230 4.65 -23.52 -17.25
CA HIS A 230 4.31 -22.49 -16.27
C HIS A 230 2.81 -22.26 -16.12
N ASP A 231 1.97 -23.07 -16.77
CA ASP A 231 0.52 -23.06 -16.56
C ASP A 231 0.10 -24.21 -15.67
N ILE A 232 -0.76 -23.92 -14.71
CA ILE A 232 -1.37 -24.88 -13.79
C ILE A 232 -2.87 -24.64 -13.72
N ILE A 233 -3.61 -25.62 -13.22
CA ILE A 233 -5.01 -25.38 -12.83
C ILE A 233 -5.01 -24.25 -11.80
N SER A 234 -5.88 -23.24 -12.03
CA SER A 234 -5.97 -22.07 -11.17
C SER A 234 -6.13 -22.48 -9.70
N ASN A 235 -5.30 -21.90 -8.86
CA ASN A 235 -5.28 -22.13 -7.43
C ASN A 235 -5.31 -20.82 -6.67
N TYR A 236 -5.67 -20.84 -5.38
CA TYR A 236 -5.72 -19.64 -4.55
C TYR A 236 -4.36 -18.95 -4.46
N VAL A 237 -4.42 -17.63 -4.53
CA VAL A 237 -3.26 -16.74 -4.32
C VAL A 237 -3.56 -15.72 -3.24
N ASN A 238 -2.51 -15.24 -2.58
CA ASN A 238 -2.59 -14.25 -1.51
C ASN A 238 -1.61 -13.12 -1.74
N LYS A 239 -1.79 -11.98 -1.06
CA LYS A 239 -0.74 -10.97 -0.91
C LYS A 239 0.54 -11.66 -0.44
N GLY A 240 1.64 -11.39 -1.12
CA GLY A 240 2.94 -12.04 -0.87
C GLY A 240 3.18 -13.36 -1.60
N SER A 241 2.20 -13.94 -2.29
CA SER A 241 2.47 -15.09 -3.18
C SER A 241 3.39 -14.66 -4.33
N ILE A 242 4.41 -15.47 -4.62
CA ILE A 242 5.36 -15.22 -5.70
C ILE A 242 5.12 -16.21 -6.82
N GLN A 243 4.44 -15.76 -7.87
CA GLN A 243 4.12 -16.52 -9.06
C GLN A 243 5.23 -16.41 -10.10
N VAL A 244 5.41 -17.47 -10.89
CA VAL A 244 6.35 -17.49 -12.01
C VAL A 244 5.61 -17.85 -13.29
N PRO A 245 5.22 -16.86 -14.11
CA PRO A 245 4.56 -17.04 -15.41
C PRO A 245 5.50 -17.64 -16.47
N GLY A 246 4.99 -17.78 -17.70
CA GLY A 246 5.71 -18.37 -18.83
C GLY A 246 6.96 -17.60 -19.29
N ASP A 247 7.07 -16.31 -18.95
CA ASP A 247 8.28 -15.51 -19.17
C ASP A 247 9.38 -15.78 -18.12
N LYS A 248 9.11 -16.67 -17.16
CA LYS A 248 10.05 -17.14 -16.13
C LYS A 248 10.50 -16.07 -15.15
N MET A 249 9.86 -14.88 -15.15
CA MET A 249 10.14 -13.79 -14.22
C MET A 249 9.19 -13.82 -13.04
N PRO A 250 9.69 -13.77 -11.79
CA PRO A 250 8.82 -13.81 -10.62
C PRO A 250 7.95 -12.54 -10.51
N ILE A 251 6.71 -12.72 -10.03
CA ILE A 251 5.78 -11.64 -9.70
C ILE A 251 5.35 -11.81 -8.24
N VAL A 252 5.64 -10.82 -7.40
CA VAL A 252 5.13 -10.76 -6.03
C VAL A 252 3.74 -10.17 -6.04
N LEU A 253 2.73 -10.93 -5.64
CA LEU A 253 1.34 -10.46 -5.59
C LEU A 253 1.11 -9.53 -4.42
N LEU A 254 0.37 -8.43 -4.65
CA LEU A 254 0.11 -7.37 -3.68
C LEU A 254 -1.37 -7.31 -3.28
N SER A 255 -1.80 -6.20 -2.65
CA SER A 255 -3.12 -6.08 -2.01
C SER A 255 -4.29 -6.23 -2.98
N ASP A 256 -4.16 -5.75 -4.23
CA ASP A 256 -5.20 -5.82 -5.25
C ASP A 256 -5.03 -7.04 -6.19
N SER A 257 -4.24 -8.03 -5.79
CA SER A 257 -4.07 -9.25 -6.60
C SER A 257 -5.41 -9.97 -6.82
N GLN A 258 -5.46 -10.75 -7.89
CA GLN A 258 -6.56 -11.68 -8.18
C GLN A 258 -6.77 -12.67 -7.02
N THR A 259 -7.91 -13.33 -6.99
CA THR A 259 -8.25 -14.32 -5.96
C THR A 259 -7.68 -15.71 -6.24
N THR A 260 -7.54 -16.03 -7.54
CA THR A 260 -6.95 -17.28 -8.04
C THR A 260 -5.98 -16.96 -9.18
N GLY A 261 -5.00 -17.83 -9.40
CA GLY A 261 -4.04 -17.69 -10.49
C GLY A 261 -3.61 -19.02 -11.06
N GLY A 262 -3.33 -19.02 -12.35
CA GLY A 262 -2.94 -20.20 -13.14
C GLY A 262 -1.43 -20.40 -13.29
N TYR A 263 -0.62 -19.70 -12.50
CA TYR A 263 0.83 -19.83 -12.53
C TYR A 263 1.37 -20.47 -11.25
N PRO A 264 2.42 -21.32 -11.34
CA PRO A 264 2.99 -21.94 -10.16
C PRO A 264 3.64 -20.88 -9.26
N LYS A 265 3.44 -21.04 -7.96
CA LYS A 265 4.06 -20.21 -6.93
C LYS A 265 5.35 -20.86 -6.44
N ILE A 266 6.46 -20.15 -6.47
CA ILE A 266 7.71 -20.65 -5.91
C ILE A 266 7.77 -20.46 -4.39
N ALA A 267 7.26 -19.34 -3.89
CA ALA A 267 7.32 -18.98 -2.48
C ALA A 267 6.17 -18.05 -2.08
N ASN A 268 6.06 -17.78 -0.79
CA ASN A 268 5.18 -16.76 -0.23
C ASN A 268 5.97 -15.89 0.75
N VAL A 269 5.89 -14.57 0.61
CA VAL A 269 6.50 -13.62 1.54
C VAL A 269 5.81 -13.74 2.90
N ILE A 270 6.57 -13.76 4.00
CA ILE A 270 5.99 -13.77 5.34
C ILE A 270 5.38 -12.41 5.66
N SER A 271 4.25 -12.41 6.40
CA SER A 271 3.46 -11.19 6.61
C SER A 271 4.23 -10.03 7.26
N VAL A 272 5.17 -10.32 8.15
CA VAL A 272 5.99 -9.29 8.81
C VAL A 272 6.99 -8.60 7.87
N ASP A 273 7.21 -9.14 6.66
CA ASP A 273 8.09 -8.54 5.65
C ASP A 273 7.31 -7.83 4.53
N PHE A 274 5.96 -7.83 4.55
CA PHE A 274 5.16 -7.08 3.57
C PHE A 274 5.50 -5.59 3.54
N THR A 275 5.92 -5.04 4.65
CA THR A 275 6.30 -3.62 4.76
C THR A 275 7.67 -3.30 4.14
N LYS A 276 8.39 -4.31 3.66
CA LYS A 276 9.66 -4.18 2.96
C LYS A 276 9.52 -4.26 1.43
N LEU A 277 8.33 -4.64 0.96
CA LEU A 277 7.99 -4.75 -0.47
C LEU A 277 7.76 -3.38 -1.10
#